data_b1cc39d01039ab846b0542bed7684b80
#
_entry.id   b1cc39d01039ab846b0542bed7684b80
#
_cell.length_a   1.000
_cell.length_b   1.000
_cell.length_c   1.000
_cell.angle_alpha   90.00
_cell.angle_beta   90.00
_cell.angle_gamma   90.00
#
_symmetry.space_group_name_H-M   'P 1'
#
loop_
_entity.id
_entity.type
_entity.pdbx_description
1 polymer ?
#
loop_
_entity_poly.entity_id
_entity_poly.type
_entity_poly.pdbx_seq_one_letter_code
_entity_poly.pdbx_strand_id
1 'polypeptide(L)'
;NSFFSEITHKKISKENGYFIPVLAPQNISQIQTVLGQCIDCFNEALPFVDVSQSIYSDNSYRLDLKANKEIDWMNFWEQLFVNSVNKEFTSFAQLNEKLKEEEKTIIFLIDGLEEILKAVSSNKNQQKAIEVLCQGVLNTISARYENIGLIIFIRSDMAQNAITVNYEQFRQSFSYAELKWSSAEALKLAVWLVSHANSDFYRESIPIENASQEIIDKYLEELWGLKLGKKDSNEAYSSRWILAALSDFNGQLQARDIIRFLKYAAGQNMKKPPYDDRILMPAEIRYAVPKCSNAKISDIKAEYENLKPIFEKLEDLPTDEKTLPMNLENNIFTSAEEKSMTQSGYLKRDGEKLYLPEIIRHALGFRYEKGARPRVLSLLLKH
;
A
#
# COMPACT_ATOMS: atom_id res chain seq x y z
N ASN A 1 -8.51 -5.68 10.51
CA ASN A 1 -9.09 -6.53 11.59
C ASN A 1 -9.38 -7.96 11.11
N SER A 2 -9.87 -8.20 9.87
CA SER A 2 -10.14 -9.55 9.37
C SER A 2 -8.87 -10.39 9.19
N PHE A 3 -7.80 -9.81 8.68
CA PHE A 3 -6.53 -10.49 8.47
C PHE A 3 -5.92 -11.00 9.80
N PHE A 4 -5.89 -10.16 10.83
CA PHE A 4 -5.43 -10.56 12.16
C PHE A 4 -6.37 -11.60 12.81
N SER A 5 -7.68 -11.56 12.53
CA SER A 5 -8.62 -12.54 13.06
C SER A 5 -8.45 -13.94 12.43
N GLU A 6 -8.13 -14.03 11.14
CA GLU A 6 -7.90 -15.32 10.46
C GLU A 6 -6.59 -15.98 10.88
N ILE A 7 -5.53 -15.21 11.09
CA ILE A 7 -4.26 -15.75 11.61
C ILE A 7 -4.43 -16.23 13.05
N THR A 8 -5.16 -15.48 13.88
CA THR A 8 -5.42 -15.85 15.28
C THR A 8 -6.36 -17.06 15.43
N HIS A 9 -7.21 -17.37 14.45
CA HIS A 9 -8.15 -18.49 14.57
C HIS A 9 -7.53 -19.86 14.32
N LYS A 10 -6.36 -19.97 13.73
CA LYS A 10 -5.83 -21.29 13.34
C LYS A 10 -4.87 -21.96 14.31
N LYS A 11 -4.13 -21.26 15.18
CA LYS A 11 -3.14 -21.90 16.08
C LYS A 11 -2.77 -21.15 17.38
N ILE A 12 -3.24 -19.95 17.62
CA ILE A 12 -2.85 -19.20 18.83
C ILE A 12 -4.05 -19.11 19.74
N SER A 13 -4.00 -19.80 20.90
CA SER A 13 -4.94 -19.50 21.97
C SER A 13 -4.76 -18.04 22.40
N LYS A 14 -5.83 -17.28 22.58
CA LYS A 14 -5.77 -15.85 22.97
C LYS A 14 -4.97 -15.62 24.25
N GLU A 15 -4.70 -16.65 25.03
CA GLU A 15 -4.06 -16.58 26.33
C GLU A 15 -2.52 -16.70 26.27
N ASN A 16 -1.96 -17.36 25.23
CA ASN A 16 -0.53 -17.69 25.15
C ASN A 16 0.15 -17.29 23.83
N GLY A 17 -0.47 -16.42 23.04
CA GLY A 17 0.07 -15.94 21.77
C GLY A 17 0.49 -14.48 21.85
N TYR A 18 1.72 -14.17 21.45
CA TYR A 18 2.31 -12.85 21.53
C TYR A 18 2.76 -12.36 20.15
N PHE A 19 2.49 -11.08 19.84
CA PHE A 19 2.98 -10.43 18.65
C PHE A 19 4.15 -9.52 18.99
N ILE A 20 5.27 -9.72 18.29
CA ILE A 20 6.50 -8.95 18.52
C ILE A 20 6.75 -8.08 17.30
N PRO A 21 6.48 -6.77 17.38
CA PRO A 21 6.69 -5.86 16.26
C PRO A 21 8.18 -5.53 16.08
N VAL A 22 8.64 -5.66 14.84
CA VAL A 22 9.98 -5.30 14.37
C VAL A 22 9.78 -4.25 13.29
N LEU A 23 9.95 -2.96 13.61
CA LEU A 23 9.47 -1.86 12.81
C LEU A 23 10.55 -0.83 12.48
N ALA A 24 10.36 -0.08 11.40
CA ALA A 24 11.12 1.13 11.16
C ALA A 24 10.70 2.27 12.12
N PRO A 25 11.59 3.24 12.44
CA PRO A 25 11.35 4.25 13.48
C PRO A 25 10.06 5.04 13.33
N GLN A 26 9.69 5.40 12.11
CA GLN A 26 8.47 6.17 11.85
C GLN A 26 7.19 5.38 12.15
N ASN A 27 7.23 4.06 12.12
CA ASN A 27 6.07 3.22 12.39
C ASN A 27 5.89 2.94 13.89
N ILE A 28 6.97 3.03 14.68
CA ILE A 28 6.96 2.71 16.11
C ILE A 28 5.96 3.59 16.87
N SER A 29 6.00 4.90 16.67
CA SER A 29 5.10 5.83 17.39
C SER A 29 3.63 5.64 17.02
N GLN A 30 3.33 5.30 15.78
CA GLN A 30 1.97 5.01 15.32
C GLN A 30 1.45 3.72 15.94
N ILE A 31 2.25 2.66 15.98
CA ILE A 31 1.88 1.38 16.58
C ILE A 31 1.68 1.51 18.09
N GLN A 32 2.53 2.25 18.80
CA GLN A 32 2.36 2.52 20.23
C GLN A 32 1.02 3.19 20.55
N THR A 33 0.55 4.07 19.66
CA THR A 33 -0.74 4.75 19.83
C THR A 33 -1.91 3.80 19.62
N VAL A 34 -1.81 2.84 18.68
CA VAL A 34 -2.90 1.96 18.28
C VAL A 34 -2.99 0.69 19.13
N LEU A 35 -1.85 0.05 19.41
CA LEU A 35 -1.79 -1.25 20.08
C LEU A 35 -1.54 -1.15 21.59
N GLY A 36 -1.21 0.04 22.08
CA GLY A 36 -0.77 0.20 23.47
C GLY A 36 0.61 -0.39 23.73
N GLN A 37 0.86 -0.87 24.94
CA GLN A 37 2.13 -1.51 25.29
C GLN A 37 2.17 -2.92 24.74
N CYS A 38 3.25 -3.28 24.04
CA CYS A 38 3.54 -4.67 23.75
C CYS A 38 3.77 -5.42 25.06
N ILE A 39 3.02 -6.50 25.25
CA ILE A 39 3.18 -7.38 26.40
C ILE A 39 4.31 -8.35 26.09
N ASP A 40 5.33 -8.35 26.93
CA ASP A 40 6.41 -9.32 26.86
C ASP A 40 5.91 -10.72 27.16
N CYS A 41 6.28 -11.68 26.31
CA CYS A 41 5.97 -13.08 26.53
C CYS A 41 6.70 -13.69 27.73
N PHE A 42 7.75 -13.06 28.26
CA PHE A 42 8.54 -13.50 29.40
C PHE A 42 8.46 -12.55 30.63
N ASN A 43 7.40 -11.73 30.71
CA ASN A 43 7.12 -10.77 31.79
C ASN A 43 8.05 -9.55 31.89
N GLU A 44 8.74 -9.21 30.82
CA GLU A 44 9.47 -7.95 30.71
C GLU A 44 8.85 -7.08 29.61
N ALA A 45 8.70 -5.79 29.82
CA ALA A 45 8.22 -4.88 28.79
C ALA A 45 9.22 -4.85 27.63
N LEU A 46 8.85 -5.38 26.48
CA LEU A 46 9.69 -5.35 25.29
C LEU A 46 9.69 -3.96 24.66
N PRO A 47 10.86 -3.35 24.46
CA PRO A 47 10.97 -2.24 23.57
C PRO A 47 10.63 -2.72 22.14
N PHE A 48 9.96 -1.87 21.35
CA PHE A 48 9.84 -2.13 19.92
C PHE A 48 11.23 -2.23 19.30
N VAL A 49 11.44 -3.25 18.47
CA VAL A 49 12.70 -3.43 17.78
C VAL A 49 12.77 -2.49 16.59
N ASP A 50 13.73 -1.59 16.62
CA ASP A 50 14.03 -0.70 15.51
C ASP A 50 15.04 -1.38 14.58
N VAL A 51 14.56 -1.85 13.42
CA VAL A 51 15.39 -2.50 12.40
C VAL A 51 16.52 -1.58 11.92
N SER A 52 16.26 -0.27 11.83
CA SER A 52 17.28 0.68 11.37
C SER A 52 18.43 0.80 12.36
N GLN A 53 18.14 0.80 13.65
CA GLN A 53 19.19 0.80 14.67
C GLN A 53 20.01 -0.48 14.63
N SER A 54 19.38 -1.63 14.45
CA SER A 54 20.07 -2.92 14.35
C SER A 54 20.98 -2.99 13.11
N ILE A 55 20.51 -2.51 11.95
CA ILE A 55 21.31 -2.47 10.70
C ILE A 55 22.44 -1.43 10.79
N TYR A 56 22.21 -0.28 11.46
CA TYR A 56 23.18 0.82 11.49
C TYR A 56 24.04 0.86 12.74
N SER A 57 23.67 0.20 13.84
CA SER A 57 24.46 0.16 15.06
C SER A 57 25.67 -0.78 14.95
N ASP A 58 25.55 -1.84 14.16
CA ASP A 58 26.69 -2.66 13.81
C ASP A 58 27.43 -2.05 12.63
N ASN A 59 28.61 -1.47 12.90
CA ASN A 59 29.43 -0.81 11.89
C ASN A 59 29.82 -1.76 10.73
N SER A 60 29.86 -3.08 10.94
CA SER A 60 30.15 -4.06 9.89
C SER A 60 29.05 -4.06 8.84
N TYR A 61 27.79 -4.14 9.22
CA TYR A 61 26.65 -4.12 8.28
C TYR A 61 26.50 -2.78 7.56
N ARG A 62 26.74 -1.67 8.26
CA ARG A 62 26.69 -0.33 7.66
C ARG A 62 27.74 -0.12 6.56
N LEU A 63 28.96 -0.62 6.80
CA LEU A 63 30.06 -0.53 5.83
C LEU A 63 29.82 -1.49 4.65
N ASP A 64 29.32 -2.70 4.91
CA ASP A 64 29.15 -3.75 3.92
C ASP A 64 27.92 -3.51 3.04
N LEU A 65 26.88 -2.80 3.50
CA LEU A 65 25.81 -2.30 2.64
C LEU A 65 26.33 -1.41 1.50
N LYS A 66 27.48 -0.71 1.72
CA LYS A 66 28.14 0.12 0.70
C LYS A 66 29.24 -0.62 -0.07
N ALA A 67 29.82 -1.64 0.51
CA ALA A 67 31.08 -2.24 0.04
C ALA A 67 30.95 -3.51 -0.80
N ASN A 68 29.74 -3.97 -1.16
CA ASN A 68 29.47 -5.21 -1.92
C ASN A 68 30.13 -6.48 -1.34
N LYS A 69 30.43 -6.53 -0.05
CA LYS A 69 30.85 -7.76 0.60
C LYS A 69 29.68 -8.68 0.87
N GLU A 70 29.93 -9.97 0.84
CA GLU A 70 28.94 -10.97 1.21
C GLU A 70 28.64 -10.87 2.70
N ILE A 71 27.37 -10.56 3.03
CA ILE A 71 26.90 -10.44 4.40
C ILE A 71 26.14 -11.71 4.76
N ASP A 72 26.38 -12.25 5.93
CA ASP A 72 25.56 -13.33 6.47
C ASP A 72 24.18 -12.82 6.94
N TRP A 73 23.33 -12.58 5.96
CA TRP A 73 21.97 -12.08 6.21
C TRP A 73 21.10 -13.07 6.97
N MET A 74 21.35 -14.38 6.86
CA MET A 74 20.61 -15.39 7.60
C MET A 74 20.87 -15.25 9.10
N ASN A 75 22.15 -15.19 9.50
CA ASN A 75 22.53 -14.97 10.90
C ASN A 75 22.09 -13.60 11.40
N PHE A 76 22.19 -12.55 10.56
CA PHE A 76 21.74 -11.20 10.93
C PHE A 76 20.24 -11.20 11.31
N TRP A 77 19.37 -11.74 10.45
CA TRP A 77 17.93 -11.76 10.72
C TRP A 77 17.59 -12.65 11.92
N GLU A 78 18.22 -13.82 12.04
CA GLU A 78 18.02 -14.69 13.21
C GLU A 78 18.37 -13.95 14.52
N GLN A 79 19.53 -13.33 14.59
CA GLN A 79 19.95 -12.57 15.77
C GLN A 79 19.02 -11.38 16.05
N LEU A 80 18.59 -10.65 15.02
CA LEU A 80 17.66 -9.55 15.17
C LEU A 80 16.35 -10.03 15.84
N PHE A 81 15.78 -11.11 15.36
CA PHE A 81 14.50 -11.63 15.87
C PHE A 81 14.66 -12.22 17.28
N VAL A 82 15.65 -13.07 17.52
CA VAL A 82 15.81 -13.68 18.85
C VAL A 82 16.20 -12.65 19.91
N ASN A 83 17.05 -11.69 19.59
CA ASN A 83 17.43 -10.60 20.49
C ASN A 83 16.27 -9.64 20.78
N SER A 84 15.28 -9.56 19.90
CA SER A 84 14.09 -8.77 20.15
C SER A 84 13.20 -9.35 21.25
N VAL A 85 13.33 -10.64 21.50
CA VAL A 85 12.62 -11.34 22.59
C VAL A 85 13.44 -11.29 23.88
N ASN A 86 14.66 -11.81 23.84
CA ASN A 86 15.62 -11.73 24.94
C ASN A 86 17.04 -11.89 24.37
N LYS A 87 17.97 -11.05 24.81
CA LYS A 87 19.37 -11.09 24.37
C LYS A 87 20.15 -12.35 24.80
N GLU A 88 19.58 -13.15 25.67
CA GLU A 88 20.16 -14.42 26.10
C GLU A 88 19.99 -15.52 25.05
N PHE A 89 18.99 -15.40 24.16
CA PHE A 89 18.80 -16.35 23.09
C PHE A 89 19.79 -16.13 21.94
N THR A 90 20.36 -17.20 21.45
CA THR A 90 21.36 -17.18 20.38
C THR A 90 20.86 -17.79 19.06
N SER A 91 19.68 -18.42 19.07
CA SER A 91 19.11 -19.04 17.88
C SER A 91 17.59 -19.23 17.99
N PHE A 92 16.91 -19.35 16.85
CA PHE A 92 15.49 -19.75 16.82
C PHE A 92 15.24 -21.10 17.48
N ALA A 93 16.18 -22.04 17.38
CA ALA A 93 16.04 -23.34 18.01
C ALA A 93 15.93 -23.21 19.55
N GLN A 94 16.83 -22.45 20.17
CA GLN A 94 16.82 -22.21 21.60
C GLN A 94 15.54 -21.48 22.05
N LEU A 95 15.14 -20.45 21.30
CA LEU A 95 13.91 -19.71 21.56
C LEU A 95 12.68 -20.62 21.46
N ASN A 96 12.59 -21.45 20.41
CA ASN A 96 11.46 -22.35 20.19
C ASN A 96 11.33 -23.39 21.31
N GLU A 97 12.40 -24.00 21.77
CA GLU A 97 12.39 -24.93 22.90
C GLU A 97 11.87 -24.25 24.17
N LYS A 98 12.33 -23.03 24.44
CA LYS A 98 11.85 -22.26 25.61
C LYS A 98 10.37 -21.92 25.52
N LEU A 99 9.89 -21.51 24.35
CA LEU A 99 8.49 -21.23 24.11
C LEU A 99 7.63 -22.49 24.26
N LYS A 100 8.13 -23.64 23.82
CA LYS A 100 7.46 -24.91 23.95
C LYS A 100 7.36 -25.36 25.42
N GLU A 101 8.42 -25.20 26.20
CA GLU A 101 8.42 -25.49 27.66
C GLU A 101 7.36 -24.63 28.38
N GLU A 102 7.16 -23.39 27.97
CA GLU A 102 6.22 -22.45 28.58
C GLU A 102 4.85 -22.43 27.94
N GLU A 103 4.57 -23.35 26.97
CA GLU A 103 3.33 -23.41 26.20
C GLU A 103 2.94 -22.08 25.53
N LYS A 104 3.94 -21.31 25.08
CA LYS A 104 3.80 -20.01 24.43
C LYS A 104 4.08 -20.08 22.94
N THR A 105 3.49 -19.16 22.19
CA THR A 105 3.74 -18.96 20.74
C THR A 105 3.97 -17.49 20.47
N ILE A 106 4.95 -17.17 19.64
CA ILE A 106 5.21 -15.79 19.22
C ILE A 106 5.09 -15.66 17.71
N ILE A 107 4.68 -14.46 17.26
CA ILE A 107 4.69 -14.06 15.86
C ILE A 107 5.43 -12.74 15.74
N PHE A 108 6.52 -12.76 14.99
CA PHE A 108 7.22 -11.56 14.61
C PHE A 108 6.46 -10.84 13.50
N LEU A 109 6.32 -9.52 13.64
CA LEU A 109 5.72 -8.63 12.65
C LEU A 109 6.78 -7.67 12.16
N ILE A 110 7.28 -7.82 10.94
CA ILE A 110 8.25 -6.89 10.36
C ILE A 110 7.59 -5.96 9.36
N ASP A 111 7.75 -4.65 9.56
CA ASP A 111 7.17 -3.58 8.73
C ASP A 111 8.15 -2.42 8.54
N GLY A 112 8.01 -1.67 7.44
CA GLY A 112 8.80 -0.49 7.16
C GLY A 112 10.18 -0.76 6.54
N LEU A 113 10.38 -1.92 5.93
CA LEU A 113 11.64 -2.26 5.25
C LEU A 113 12.00 -1.25 4.15
N GLU A 114 11.02 -0.65 3.50
CA GLU A 114 11.19 0.37 2.45
C GLU A 114 11.83 1.66 2.94
N GLU A 115 11.76 1.92 4.24
CA GLU A 115 12.35 3.11 4.83
C GLU A 115 13.84 2.98 5.11
N ILE A 116 14.30 1.74 5.22
CA ILE A 116 15.67 1.37 5.53
C ILE A 116 16.40 0.92 4.27
N LEU A 117 15.77 0.04 3.50
CA LEU A 117 16.34 -0.57 2.28
C LEU A 117 15.83 0.18 1.04
N LYS A 118 16.16 1.47 0.94
CA LYS A 118 15.64 2.37 -0.13
C LYS A 118 16.18 2.07 -1.52
N ALA A 119 17.35 1.47 -1.62
CA ALA A 119 18.04 1.24 -2.89
C ALA A 119 17.92 -0.21 -3.39
N VAL A 120 16.85 -0.94 -3.03
CA VAL A 120 16.64 -2.34 -3.43
C VAL A 120 16.64 -2.53 -4.95
N SER A 121 16.17 -1.55 -5.71
CA SER A 121 16.19 -1.62 -7.18
C SER A 121 17.60 -1.68 -7.79
N SER A 122 18.62 -1.18 -7.09
CA SER A 122 19.99 -1.03 -7.60
C SER A 122 21.08 -1.64 -6.72
N ASN A 123 20.79 -1.94 -5.44
CA ASN A 123 21.79 -2.43 -4.49
C ASN A 123 21.63 -3.92 -4.21
N LYS A 124 22.62 -4.72 -4.67
CA LYS A 124 22.59 -6.18 -4.55
C LYS A 124 22.58 -6.68 -3.10
N ASN A 125 23.22 -5.99 -2.16
CA ASN A 125 23.20 -6.37 -0.75
C ASN A 125 21.82 -6.18 -0.14
N GLN A 126 21.13 -5.09 -0.49
CA GLN A 126 19.74 -4.87 -0.05
C GLN A 126 18.77 -5.88 -0.69
N GLN A 127 18.97 -6.22 -1.97
CA GLN A 127 18.23 -7.30 -2.62
C GLN A 127 18.42 -8.62 -1.88
N LYS A 128 19.68 -8.97 -1.55
CA LYS A 128 20.00 -10.20 -0.84
C LYS A 128 19.45 -10.24 0.58
N ALA A 129 19.46 -9.12 1.28
CA ALA A 129 18.84 -9.02 2.61
C ALA A 129 17.34 -9.41 2.58
N ILE A 130 16.59 -8.87 1.62
CA ILE A 130 15.16 -9.17 1.45
C ILE A 130 14.95 -10.61 0.94
N GLU A 131 15.74 -11.05 -0.04
CA GLU A 131 15.65 -12.43 -0.56
C GLU A 131 15.82 -13.45 0.58
N VAL A 132 16.87 -13.27 1.42
CA VAL A 132 17.13 -14.16 2.55
C VAL A 132 16.03 -14.08 3.60
N LEU A 133 15.50 -12.89 3.88
CA LEU A 133 14.38 -12.74 4.82
C LEU A 133 13.14 -13.50 4.31
N CYS A 134 12.74 -13.29 3.05
CA CYS A 134 11.51 -13.82 2.47
C CYS A 134 11.59 -15.31 2.11
N GLN A 135 12.75 -15.80 1.64
CA GLN A 135 12.92 -17.19 1.20
C GLN A 135 13.73 -18.03 2.19
N GLY A 136 14.72 -17.45 2.87
CA GLY A 136 15.56 -18.17 3.83
C GLY A 136 14.87 -18.28 5.20
N VAL A 137 14.73 -17.14 5.86
CA VAL A 137 14.23 -17.08 7.25
C VAL A 137 12.78 -17.53 7.35
N LEU A 138 11.89 -17.00 6.50
CA LEU A 138 10.47 -17.35 6.51
C LEU A 138 10.25 -18.85 6.30
N ASN A 139 10.93 -19.45 5.33
CA ASN A 139 10.84 -20.90 5.08
C ASN A 139 11.45 -21.72 6.22
N THR A 140 12.55 -21.26 6.81
CA THR A 140 13.17 -21.94 7.96
C THR A 140 12.25 -21.96 9.16
N ILE A 141 11.64 -20.80 9.49
CA ILE A 141 10.67 -20.71 10.58
C ILE A 141 9.47 -21.62 10.31
N SER A 142 8.87 -21.51 9.13
CA SER A 142 7.66 -22.29 8.79
C SER A 142 7.88 -23.80 8.76
N ALA A 143 9.09 -24.26 8.38
CA ALA A 143 9.38 -25.68 8.25
C ALA A 143 9.87 -26.33 9.55
N ARG A 144 10.46 -25.57 10.49
CA ARG A 144 11.19 -26.16 11.61
C ARG A 144 10.65 -25.80 12.99
N TYR A 145 9.92 -24.69 13.13
CA TYR A 145 9.54 -24.18 14.43
C TYR A 145 8.02 -24.04 14.57
N GLU A 146 7.45 -24.71 15.53
CA GLU A 146 6.00 -24.73 15.76
C GLU A 146 5.52 -23.54 16.57
N ASN A 147 6.38 -23.00 17.45
CA ASN A 147 6.05 -21.93 18.39
C ASN A 147 6.51 -20.54 17.92
N ILE A 148 7.11 -20.44 16.72
CA ILE A 148 7.56 -19.19 16.14
C ILE A 148 6.87 -18.97 14.79
N GLY A 149 6.25 -17.81 14.62
CA GLY A 149 5.69 -17.33 13.35
C GLY A 149 6.39 -16.04 12.87
N LEU A 150 6.27 -15.75 11.57
CA LEU A 150 6.78 -14.53 10.97
C LEU A 150 5.80 -13.98 9.95
N ILE A 151 5.46 -12.71 10.07
CA ILE A 151 4.69 -11.95 9.09
C ILE A 151 5.55 -10.80 8.59
N ILE A 152 5.75 -10.73 7.27
CA ILE A 152 6.55 -9.70 6.62
C ILE A 152 5.61 -8.81 5.82
N PHE A 153 5.52 -7.52 6.20
CA PHE A 153 4.86 -6.51 5.39
C PHE A 153 5.88 -5.95 4.42
N ILE A 154 5.74 -6.29 3.15
CA ILE A 154 6.66 -5.89 2.10
C ILE A 154 5.90 -5.39 0.88
N ARG A 155 6.41 -4.36 0.24
CA ARG A 155 5.89 -3.87 -1.02
C ARG A 155 6.20 -4.85 -2.14
N SER A 156 5.25 -5.05 -3.03
CA SER A 156 5.39 -5.99 -4.16
C SER A 156 6.55 -5.65 -5.09
N ASP A 157 6.84 -4.37 -5.31
CA ASP A 157 7.97 -3.93 -6.11
C ASP A 157 9.33 -4.26 -5.46
N MET A 158 9.45 -4.13 -4.14
CA MET A 158 10.65 -4.54 -3.40
C MET A 158 10.86 -6.04 -3.47
N ALA A 159 9.82 -6.83 -3.24
CA ALA A 159 9.87 -8.28 -3.36
C ALA A 159 10.26 -8.71 -4.78
N GLN A 160 9.70 -8.09 -5.82
CA GLN A 160 10.02 -8.37 -7.22
C GLN A 160 11.47 -8.01 -7.59
N ASN A 161 12.02 -6.93 -7.05
CA ASN A 161 13.41 -6.53 -7.28
C ASN A 161 14.39 -7.43 -6.52
N ALA A 162 14.03 -7.92 -5.36
CA ALA A 162 14.90 -8.74 -4.52
C ALA A 162 14.87 -10.22 -4.88
N ILE A 163 13.69 -10.77 -5.15
CA ILE A 163 13.50 -12.19 -5.47
C ILE A 163 13.57 -12.36 -6.98
N THR A 164 14.77 -12.47 -7.52
CA THR A 164 15.00 -12.55 -8.97
C THR A 164 14.70 -13.92 -9.55
N VAL A 165 14.77 -14.97 -8.73
CA VAL A 165 14.51 -16.36 -9.14
C VAL A 165 13.21 -16.84 -8.50
N ASN A 166 12.29 -17.38 -9.32
CA ASN A 166 11.01 -17.93 -8.88
C ASN A 166 10.07 -16.91 -8.20
N TYR A 167 10.16 -15.62 -8.54
CA TYR A 167 9.28 -14.59 -7.96
C TYR A 167 7.79 -14.90 -8.15
N GLU A 168 7.36 -15.36 -9.31
CA GLU A 168 5.96 -15.71 -9.55
C GLU A 168 5.48 -16.87 -8.69
N GLN A 169 6.33 -17.87 -8.44
CA GLN A 169 6.01 -18.96 -7.52
C GLN A 169 5.89 -18.44 -6.08
N PHE A 170 6.80 -17.58 -5.65
CA PHE A 170 6.73 -16.91 -4.34
C PHE A 170 5.43 -16.12 -4.23
N ARG A 171 5.13 -15.27 -5.20
CA ARG A 171 3.90 -14.47 -5.21
C ARG A 171 2.63 -15.33 -5.16
N GLN A 172 2.58 -16.43 -5.93
CA GLN A 172 1.45 -17.35 -5.89
C GLN A 172 1.28 -18.03 -4.52
N SER A 173 2.38 -18.43 -3.87
CA SER A 173 2.36 -19.06 -2.55
C SER A 173 1.79 -18.14 -1.47
N PHE A 174 1.94 -16.81 -1.61
CA PHE A 174 1.46 -15.81 -0.66
C PHE A 174 0.33 -14.94 -1.20
N SER A 175 -0.32 -15.33 -2.31
CA SER A 175 -1.39 -14.54 -2.93
C SER A 175 -2.59 -14.30 -2.01
N TYR A 176 -2.86 -15.22 -1.09
CA TYR A 176 -3.90 -15.10 -0.07
C TYR A 176 -3.63 -13.98 0.97
N ALA A 177 -2.37 -13.57 1.12
CA ALA A 177 -1.93 -12.51 2.03
C ALA A 177 -1.67 -11.18 1.32
N GLU A 178 -1.95 -11.08 0.02
CA GLU A 178 -1.75 -9.86 -0.74
C GLU A 178 -2.80 -8.81 -0.34
N LEU A 179 -2.34 -7.70 0.25
CA LEU A 179 -3.20 -6.60 0.68
C LEU A 179 -3.54 -5.71 -0.53
N LYS A 180 -4.70 -5.93 -1.10
CA LYS A 180 -5.26 -5.12 -2.19
C LYS A 180 -6.59 -4.53 -1.77
N TRP A 181 -6.83 -3.30 -2.17
CA TRP A 181 -8.15 -2.69 -2.06
C TRP A 181 -8.98 -3.07 -3.27
N SER A 182 -10.08 -3.75 -3.05
CA SER A 182 -11.11 -3.90 -4.07
C SER A 182 -11.92 -2.60 -4.20
N SER A 183 -12.57 -2.42 -5.34
CA SER A 183 -13.49 -1.29 -5.53
C SER A 183 -14.60 -1.26 -4.47
N ALA A 184 -15.12 -2.42 -4.08
CA ALA A 184 -16.15 -2.52 -3.05
C ALA A 184 -15.64 -2.08 -1.66
N GLU A 185 -14.43 -2.50 -1.28
CA GLU A 185 -13.82 -2.11 -0.01
C GLU A 185 -13.49 -0.61 0.04
N ALA A 186 -13.02 -0.05 -1.09
CA ALA A 186 -12.80 1.39 -1.20
C ALA A 186 -14.08 2.20 -1.02
N LEU A 187 -15.20 1.72 -1.58
CA LEU A 187 -16.52 2.35 -1.41
C LEU A 187 -17.04 2.19 0.04
N LYS A 188 -16.87 1.02 0.65
CA LYS A 188 -17.16 0.81 2.08
C LYS A 188 -16.35 1.74 2.98
N LEU A 189 -15.04 1.91 2.68
CA LEU A 189 -14.19 2.85 3.39
C LEU A 189 -14.72 4.29 3.31
N ALA A 190 -15.21 4.72 2.15
CA ALA A 190 -15.79 6.06 2.01
C ALA A 190 -17.01 6.24 2.93
N VAL A 191 -17.93 5.27 2.97
CA VAL A 191 -19.10 5.29 3.87
C VAL A 191 -18.65 5.27 5.33
N TRP A 192 -17.68 4.43 5.67
CA TRP A 192 -17.13 4.32 7.03
C TRP A 192 -16.50 5.63 7.52
N LEU A 193 -15.70 6.29 6.68
CA LEU A 193 -15.08 7.59 7.02
C LEU A 193 -16.13 8.67 7.29
N VAL A 194 -17.16 8.74 6.45
CA VAL A 194 -18.23 9.74 6.62
C VAL A 194 -19.05 9.44 7.87
N SER A 195 -19.34 8.17 8.18
CA SER A 195 -20.06 7.78 9.39
C SER A 195 -19.29 8.11 10.68
N HIS A 196 -17.96 8.06 10.65
CA HIS A 196 -17.13 8.49 11.78
C HIS A 196 -17.05 10.01 11.94
N ALA A 197 -17.16 10.74 10.84
CA ALA A 197 -17.24 12.20 10.87
C ALA A 197 -18.64 12.73 11.25
N ASN A 198 -19.68 11.95 10.94
CA ASN A 198 -21.09 12.28 11.23
C ASN A 198 -21.84 10.99 11.63
N SER A 199 -22.09 10.81 12.91
CA SER A 199 -22.78 9.64 13.48
C SER A 199 -24.19 9.42 12.93
N ASP A 200 -24.85 10.48 12.45
CA ASP A 200 -26.21 10.41 11.91
C ASP A 200 -26.24 9.98 10.43
N PHE A 201 -25.08 9.82 9.80
CA PHE A 201 -25.01 9.46 8.39
C PHE A 201 -25.39 7.99 8.17
N TYR A 202 -24.75 7.06 8.87
CA TYR A 202 -25.03 5.61 8.72
C TYR A 202 -26.04 5.16 9.79
N ARG A 203 -27.22 4.76 9.36
CA ARG A 203 -28.39 4.52 10.22
C ARG A 203 -28.80 3.04 10.32
N GLU A 204 -27.95 2.13 9.84
CA GLU A 204 -28.23 0.70 9.93
C GLU A 204 -27.66 0.09 11.23
N SER A 205 -28.29 -0.99 11.70
CA SER A 205 -27.80 -1.76 12.86
C SER A 205 -26.66 -2.71 12.53
N ILE A 206 -26.44 -2.99 11.23
CA ILE A 206 -25.37 -3.87 10.75
C ILE A 206 -24.08 -3.05 10.61
N PRO A 207 -22.92 -3.51 11.12
CA PRO A 207 -21.64 -2.87 10.88
C PRO A 207 -21.34 -2.72 9.39
N ILE A 208 -20.70 -1.62 8.98
CA ILE A 208 -20.42 -1.28 7.58
C ILE A 208 -19.61 -2.40 6.89
N GLU A 209 -18.71 -3.05 7.62
CA GLU A 209 -17.89 -4.16 7.13
C GLU A 209 -18.74 -5.33 6.62
N ASN A 210 -19.89 -5.56 7.28
CA ASN A 210 -20.82 -6.65 6.98
C ASN A 210 -22.01 -6.20 6.12
N ALA A 211 -22.08 -4.91 5.77
CA ALA A 211 -23.19 -4.37 4.99
C ALA A 211 -23.17 -4.92 3.55
N SER A 212 -24.35 -5.21 3.02
CA SER A 212 -24.51 -5.61 1.62
C SER A 212 -24.17 -4.44 0.69
N GLN A 213 -23.86 -4.76 -0.58
CA GLN A 213 -23.57 -3.72 -1.58
C GLN A 213 -24.75 -2.76 -1.77
N GLU A 214 -25.99 -3.24 -1.69
CA GLU A 214 -27.19 -2.42 -1.81
C GLU A 214 -27.30 -1.36 -0.70
N ILE A 215 -26.95 -1.74 0.54
CA ILE A 215 -26.89 -0.81 1.66
C ILE A 215 -25.81 0.23 1.43
N ILE A 216 -24.63 -0.19 1.01
CA ILE A 216 -23.52 0.72 0.72
C ILE A 216 -23.89 1.70 -0.39
N ASP A 217 -24.47 1.21 -1.49
CA ASP A 217 -24.87 2.03 -2.64
C ASP A 217 -25.90 3.10 -2.26
N LYS A 218 -26.85 2.79 -1.37
CA LYS A 218 -27.80 3.76 -0.82
C LYS A 218 -27.08 4.94 -0.13
N TYR A 219 -26.07 4.66 0.71
CA TYR A 219 -25.30 5.71 1.39
C TYR A 219 -24.35 6.47 0.46
N LEU A 220 -23.82 5.80 -0.56
CA LEU A 220 -23.04 6.46 -1.60
C LEU A 220 -23.91 7.38 -2.47
N GLU A 221 -25.15 7.01 -2.74
CA GLU A 221 -26.11 7.90 -3.43
C GLU A 221 -26.41 9.13 -2.57
N GLU A 222 -26.59 8.99 -1.26
CA GLU A 222 -26.73 10.11 -0.32
C GLU A 222 -25.44 10.96 -0.24
N LEU A 223 -24.27 10.34 -0.32
CA LEU A 223 -23.00 11.05 -0.21
C LEU A 223 -22.70 11.91 -1.44
N TRP A 224 -22.79 11.35 -2.66
CA TRP A 224 -22.35 12.02 -3.89
C TRP A 224 -23.28 11.86 -5.10
N GLY A 225 -24.50 11.35 -4.87
CA GLY A 225 -25.49 11.11 -5.90
C GLY A 225 -25.21 9.90 -6.77
N LEU A 226 -26.24 9.31 -7.35
CA LEU A 226 -26.13 8.17 -8.25
C LEU A 226 -25.23 8.51 -9.46
N LYS A 227 -25.44 9.70 -10.04
CA LYS A 227 -24.67 10.23 -11.17
C LYS A 227 -24.08 11.60 -10.83
N LEU A 228 -23.03 12.00 -11.54
CA LEU A 228 -22.41 13.32 -11.39
C LEU A 228 -23.34 14.49 -11.80
N GLY A 229 -24.45 14.19 -12.46
CA GLY A 229 -25.53 15.12 -12.76
C GLY A 229 -26.81 14.72 -12.07
N LYS A 230 -27.94 15.07 -12.67
CA LYS A 230 -29.25 14.55 -12.24
C LYS A 230 -29.31 13.03 -12.47
N LYS A 231 -30.17 12.35 -11.71
CA LYS A 231 -30.31 10.89 -11.74
C LYS A 231 -30.62 10.33 -13.14
N ASP A 232 -31.40 11.04 -13.93
CA ASP A 232 -31.81 10.72 -15.32
C ASP A 232 -30.89 11.31 -16.38
N SER A 233 -29.84 12.03 -16.02
CA SER A 233 -28.87 12.62 -16.96
C SER A 233 -28.00 11.57 -17.65
N ASN A 234 -27.33 11.96 -18.75
CA ASN A 234 -26.30 11.15 -19.43
C ASN A 234 -24.92 11.22 -18.76
N GLU A 235 -24.82 11.85 -17.59
CA GLU A 235 -23.58 11.94 -16.80
C GLU A 235 -23.17 10.55 -16.26
N ALA A 236 -21.89 10.41 -15.95
CA ALA A 236 -21.33 9.17 -15.41
C ALA A 236 -21.88 8.84 -14.02
N TYR A 237 -21.98 7.56 -13.70
CA TYR A 237 -22.21 7.08 -12.34
C TYR A 237 -21.09 7.55 -11.40
N SER A 238 -21.45 8.23 -10.30
CA SER A 238 -20.51 8.92 -9.43
C SER A 238 -19.46 7.97 -8.85
N SER A 239 -19.84 6.87 -8.24
CA SER A 239 -18.93 5.88 -7.65
C SER A 239 -17.93 5.33 -8.67
N ARG A 240 -18.41 4.94 -9.86
CA ARG A 240 -17.54 4.43 -10.94
C ARG A 240 -16.57 5.49 -11.45
N TRP A 241 -17.03 6.72 -11.58
CA TRP A 241 -16.20 7.83 -12.04
C TRP A 241 -15.11 8.15 -11.00
N ILE A 242 -15.46 8.20 -9.70
CA ILE A 242 -14.52 8.45 -8.60
C ILE A 242 -13.47 7.35 -8.53
N LEU A 243 -13.88 6.08 -8.55
CA LEU A 243 -12.96 4.95 -8.57
C LEU A 243 -12.01 5.03 -9.77
N ALA A 244 -12.52 5.28 -10.98
CA ALA A 244 -11.69 5.42 -12.16
C ALA A 244 -10.75 6.63 -12.11
N ALA A 245 -11.16 7.73 -11.46
CA ALA A 245 -10.33 8.91 -11.32
C ALA A 245 -9.20 8.74 -10.29
N LEU A 246 -9.37 7.85 -9.32
CA LEU A 246 -8.42 7.61 -8.24
C LEU A 246 -7.55 6.35 -8.44
N SER A 247 -7.91 5.48 -9.39
CA SER A 247 -7.17 4.24 -9.68
C SER A 247 -6.08 4.45 -10.72
N ASP A 248 -5.05 3.63 -10.64
CA ASP A 248 -4.09 3.42 -11.72
C ASP A 248 -4.65 2.48 -12.81
N PHE A 249 -3.89 2.20 -13.86
CA PHE A 249 -4.33 1.30 -14.95
C PHE A 249 -4.34 -0.19 -14.59
N ASN A 250 -3.79 -0.56 -13.44
CA ASN A 250 -3.92 -1.90 -12.88
C ASN A 250 -5.18 -2.03 -12.01
N GLY A 251 -6.02 -0.98 -11.96
CA GLY A 251 -7.22 -0.92 -11.13
C GLY A 251 -6.91 -0.78 -9.62
N GLN A 252 -5.66 -0.45 -9.28
CA GLN A 252 -5.26 -0.30 -7.89
C GLN A 252 -5.50 1.13 -7.43
N LEU A 253 -6.06 1.26 -6.24
CA LEU A 253 -6.13 2.52 -5.51
C LEU A 253 -5.70 2.29 -4.06
N GLN A 254 -5.28 3.34 -3.39
CA GLN A 254 -4.84 3.26 -2.00
C GLN A 254 -5.89 3.90 -1.08
N ALA A 255 -6.05 3.37 0.13
CA ALA A 255 -6.95 3.94 1.13
C ALA A 255 -6.72 5.44 1.34
N ARG A 256 -5.46 5.87 1.36
CA ARG A 256 -5.09 7.29 1.50
C ARG A 256 -5.62 8.18 0.36
N ASP A 257 -5.80 7.63 -0.84
CA ASP A 257 -6.34 8.39 -1.98
C ASP A 257 -7.84 8.67 -1.78
N ILE A 258 -8.60 7.72 -1.21
CA ILE A 258 -10.00 7.93 -0.80
C ILE A 258 -10.11 8.94 0.34
N ILE A 259 -9.26 8.82 1.37
CA ILE A 259 -9.25 9.75 2.51
C ILE A 259 -8.96 11.18 2.03
N ARG A 260 -7.95 11.36 1.17
CA ARG A 260 -7.60 12.65 0.59
C ARG A 260 -8.71 13.22 -0.28
N PHE A 261 -9.32 12.36 -1.10
CA PHE A 261 -10.42 12.76 -1.96
C PHE A 261 -11.58 13.32 -1.15
N LEU A 262 -12.05 12.60 -0.12
CA LEU A 262 -13.13 13.06 0.73
C LEU A 262 -12.75 14.35 1.48
N LYS A 263 -11.53 14.43 2.01
CA LYS A 263 -11.01 15.64 2.67
C LYS A 263 -11.02 16.85 1.74
N TYR A 264 -10.56 16.70 0.50
CA TYR A 264 -10.50 17.81 -0.44
C TYR A 264 -11.88 18.19 -0.98
N ALA A 265 -12.78 17.21 -1.19
CA ALA A 265 -14.15 17.48 -1.60
C ALA A 265 -14.93 18.21 -0.51
N ALA A 266 -14.88 17.72 0.72
CA ALA A 266 -15.56 18.34 1.86
C ALA A 266 -15.00 19.73 2.23
N GLY A 267 -13.74 20.02 1.88
CA GLY A 267 -13.12 21.34 2.10
C GLY A 267 -13.66 22.46 1.20
N GLN A 268 -14.54 22.14 0.24
CA GLN A 268 -15.19 23.12 -0.63
C GLN A 268 -16.62 23.37 -0.14
N ASN A 269 -16.90 24.57 0.36
CA ASN A 269 -18.24 24.95 0.76
C ASN A 269 -18.93 25.74 -0.35
N MET A 270 -19.82 25.11 -1.10
CA MET A 270 -20.68 25.83 -2.03
C MET A 270 -21.78 26.60 -1.30
N LYS A 271 -21.83 27.91 -1.48
CA LYS A 271 -22.84 28.78 -0.87
C LYS A 271 -24.29 28.44 -1.29
N LYS A 272 -24.46 27.88 -2.49
CA LYS A 272 -25.76 27.44 -3.04
C LYS A 272 -25.55 26.12 -3.79
N PRO A 273 -25.72 24.98 -3.13
CA PRO A 273 -25.61 23.69 -3.81
C PRO A 273 -26.69 23.54 -4.88
N PRO A 274 -26.35 23.07 -6.09
CA PRO A 274 -27.33 22.88 -7.18
C PRO A 274 -28.21 21.65 -6.99
N TYR A 275 -27.90 20.80 -6.02
CA TYR A 275 -28.63 19.58 -5.69
C TYR A 275 -28.86 19.52 -4.18
N ASP A 276 -30.01 18.99 -3.78
CA ASP A 276 -30.42 18.76 -2.39
C ASP A 276 -30.49 17.28 -2.01
N ASP A 277 -30.22 16.40 -2.98
CA ASP A 277 -30.27 14.94 -2.86
C ASP A 277 -28.95 14.31 -2.41
N ARG A 278 -27.88 15.10 -2.20
CA ARG A 278 -26.52 14.62 -1.92
C ARG A 278 -25.72 15.59 -1.07
N ILE A 279 -24.71 15.07 -0.37
CA ILE A 279 -23.81 15.85 0.48
C ILE A 279 -22.72 16.53 -0.36
N LEU A 280 -22.02 15.76 -1.21
CA LEU A 280 -20.94 16.27 -2.07
C LEU A 280 -21.44 16.61 -3.47
N MET A 281 -21.21 17.85 -3.87
CA MET A 281 -21.59 18.34 -5.19
C MET A 281 -20.63 17.91 -6.29
N PRO A 282 -21.07 17.76 -7.54
CA PRO A 282 -20.21 17.40 -8.67
C PRO A 282 -19.01 18.32 -8.85
N ALA A 283 -19.15 19.59 -8.55
CA ALA A 283 -18.04 20.55 -8.62
C ALA A 283 -16.98 20.28 -7.56
N GLU A 284 -17.40 19.92 -6.33
CA GLU A 284 -16.51 19.55 -5.22
C GLU A 284 -15.75 18.26 -5.53
N ILE A 285 -16.45 17.26 -6.09
CA ILE A 285 -15.87 16.00 -6.55
C ILE A 285 -14.80 16.25 -7.63
N ARG A 286 -15.12 17.06 -8.65
CA ARG A 286 -14.18 17.40 -9.73
C ARG A 286 -13.00 18.23 -9.25
N TYR A 287 -13.18 19.07 -8.24
CA TYR A 287 -12.10 19.85 -7.60
C TYR A 287 -11.14 18.97 -6.81
N ALA A 288 -11.62 17.94 -6.15
CA ALA A 288 -10.80 17.05 -5.30
C ALA A 288 -9.78 16.25 -6.12
N VAL A 289 -10.12 15.81 -7.34
CA VAL A 289 -9.26 14.93 -8.16
C VAL A 289 -7.89 15.55 -8.47
N PRO A 290 -7.76 16.81 -8.96
CA PRO A 290 -6.45 17.42 -9.16
C PRO A 290 -5.63 17.53 -7.87
N LYS A 291 -6.27 17.77 -6.73
CA LYS A 291 -5.58 17.83 -5.44
C LYS A 291 -5.03 16.44 -5.03
N CYS A 292 -5.82 15.38 -5.24
CA CYS A 292 -5.36 14.02 -5.05
C CYS A 292 -4.20 13.68 -5.99
N SER A 293 -4.25 14.10 -7.26
CA SER A 293 -3.20 13.91 -8.24
C SER A 293 -1.87 14.52 -7.79
N ASN A 294 -1.89 15.77 -7.30
CA ASN A 294 -0.69 16.43 -6.79
C ASN A 294 -0.09 15.68 -5.59
N ALA A 295 -0.93 15.26 -4.65
CA ALA A 295 -0.47 14.48 -3.49
C ALA A 295 0.10 13.12 -3.92
N LYS A 296 -0.53 12.46 -4.90
CA LYS A 296 -0.08 11.17 -5.43
C LYS A 296 1.30 11.25 -6.07
N ILE A 297 1.56 12.27 -6.90
CA ILE A 297 2.89 12.48 -7.51
C ILE A 297 3.95 12.70 -6.43
N SER A 298 3.63 13.50 -5.40
CA SER A 298 4.56 13.71 -4.28
C SER A 298 4.90 12.39 -3.55
N ASP A 299 3.89 11.54 -3.31
CA ASP A 299 4.11 10.22 -2.70
C ASP A 299 4.98 9.34 -3.60
N ILE A 300 4.66 9.24 -4.90
CA ILE A 300 5.42 8.42 -5.85
C ILE A 300 6.89 8.85 -5.88
N LYS A 301 7.16 10.14 -5.95
CA LYS A 301 8.54 10.66 -5.95
C LYS A 301 9.28 10.40 -4.65
N ALA A 302 8.58 10.35 -3.51
CA ALA A 302 9.16 10.04 -2.22
C ALA A 302 9.41 8.54 -1.99
N GLU A 303 8.52 7.69 -2.53
CA GLU A 303 8.51 6.25 -2.25
C GLU A 303 9.24 5.41 -3.31
N TYR A 304 9.36 5.91 -4.56
CA TYR A 304 9.88 5.13 -5.71
C TYR A 304 11.04 5.84 -6.38
N GLU A 305 12.28 5.51 -5.97
CA GLU A 305 13.48 6.12 -6.54
C GLU A 305 13.60 5.94 -8.06
N ASN A 306 13.16 4.79 -8.58
CA ASN A 306 13.20 4.49 -10.02
C ASN A 306 12.17 5.25 -10.84
N LEU A 307 11.04 5.65 -10.26
CA LEU A 307 9.99 6.42 -10.95
C LEU A 307 10.21 7.92 -10.85
N LYS A 308 10.87 8.40 -9.79
CA LYS A 308 11.10 9.83 -9.56
C LYS A 308 11.66 10.57 -10.79
N PRO A 309 12.78 10.12 -11.43
CA PRO A 309 13.32 10.83 -12.59
C PRO A 309 12.37 10.82 -13.80
N ILE A 310 11.54 9.79 -13.94
CA ILE A 310 10.56 9.70 -15.02
C ILE A 310 9.45 10.75 -14.82
N PHE A 311 8.97 10.91 -13.59
CA PHE A 311 7.96 11.92 -13.27
C PHE A 311 8.50 13.34 -13.38
N GLU A 312 9.75 13.60 -12.97
CA GLU A 312 10.42 14.89 -13.15
C GLU A 312 10.54 15.23 -14.65
N LYS A 313 10.95 14.28 -15.49
CA LYS A 313 11.00 14.43 -16.94
C LYS A 313 9.62 14.77 -17.54
N LEU A 314 8.54 14.13 -17.07
CA LEU A 314 7.18 14.43 -17.54
C LEU A 314 6.69 15.80 -17.08
N GLU A 315 7.10 16.25 -15.89
CA GLU A 315 6.80 17.61 -15.40
C GLU A 315 7.51 18.70 -16.22
N ASP A 316 8.71 18.41 -16.69
CA ASP A 316 9.54 19.35 -17.46
C ASP A 316 9.17 19.42 -18.95
N LEU A 317 8.28 18.55 -19.44
CA LEU A 317 7.83 18.61 -20.83
C LEU A 317 7.17 19.96 -21.15
N PRO A 318 7.36 20.50 -22.35
CA PRO A 318 6.64 21.68 -22.84
C PRO A 318 5.12 21.49 -22.80
N THR A 319 4.37 22.57 -22.54
CA THR A 319 2.91 22.50 -22.38
C THR A 319 2.18 21.99 -23.63
N ASP A 320 2.72 22.26 -24.81
CA ASP A 320 2.21 21.81 -26.11
C ASP A 320 2.42 20.31 -26.33
N GLU A 321 3.43 19.71 -25.70
CA GLU A 321 3.68 18.25 -25.70
C GLU A 321 2.84 17.50 -24.68
N LYS A 322 2.25 18.19 -23.69
CA LYS A 322 1.42 17.58 -22.63
C LYS A 322 0.00 17.26 -23.08
N THR A 323 -0.12 16.45 -24.14
CA THR A 323 -1.40 16.05 -24.71
C THR A 323 -1.54 14.53 -24.68
N LEU A 324 -2.72 14.03 -24.28
CA LEU A 324 -3.07 12.60 -24.27
C LEU A 324 -4.08 12.27 -25.37
N PRO A 325 -3.87 11.15 -26.06
CA PRO A 325 -2.77 10.20 -25.94
C PRO A 325 -1.47 10.74 -26.50
N MET A 326 -0.34 10.35 -25.87
CA MET A 326 1.00 10.57 -26.42
C MET A 326 1.28 9.57 -27.55
N ASN A 327 2.00 9.98 -28.59
CA ASN A 327 2.45 9.08 -29.64
C ASN A 327 3.80 8.45 -29.27
N LEU A 328 3.97 7.16 -29.58
CA LEU A 328 5.25 6.46 -29.39
C LEU A 328 6.40 7.08 -30.15
N GLU A 329 6.14 7.64 -31.34
CA GLU A 329 7.13 8.32 -32.18
C GLU A 329 7.83 9.48 -31.45
N ASN A 330 7.21 10.08 -30.44
CA ASN A 330 7.79 11.16 -29.65
C ASN A 330 8.96 10.70 -28.77
N ASN A 331 9.21 9.39 -28.65
CA ASN A 331 10.33 8.80 -27.88
C ASN A 331 10.48 9.38 -26.45
N ILE A 332 9.35 9.70 -25.81
CA ILE A 332 9.32 10.29 -24.46
C ILE A 332 9.92 9.33 -23.44
N PHE A 333 9.75 8.03 -23.64
CA PHE A 333 10.22 7.00 -22.71
C PHE A 333 11.25 6.09 -23.38
N THR A 334 12.29 5.72 -22.64
CA THR A 334 13.11 4.54 -22.98
C THR A 334 12.29 3.27 -22.74
N SER A 335 12.68 2.15 -23.32
CA SER A 335 11.99 0.87 -23.11
C SER A 335 11.96 0.45 -21.63
N ALA A 336 12.99 0.79 -20.86
CA ALA A 336 13.04 0.51 -19.43
C ALA A 336 12.07 1.38 -18.63
N GLU A 337 11.98 2.68 -18.95
CA GLU A 337 11.03 3.61 -18.35
C GLU A 337 9.57 3.24 -18.66
N GLU A 338 9.27 2.91 -19.94
CA GLU A 338 7.94 2.45 -20.36
C GLU A 338 7.53 1.19 -19.59
N LYS A 339 8.44 0.22 -19.48
CA LYS A 339 8.21 -1.00 -18.70
C LYS A 339 7.93 -0.70 -17.24
N SER A 340 8.74 0.14 -16.59
CA SER A 340 8.60 0.50 -15.18
C SER A 340 7.27 1.22 -14.92
N MET A 341 6.90 2.18 -15.75
CA MET A 341 5.64 2.93 -15.66
C MET A 341 4.43 2.02 -15.90
N THR A 342 4.52 1.09 -16.86
CA THR A 342 3.44 0.13 -17.18
C THR A 342 3.25 -0.86 -16.03
N GLN A 343 4.31 -1.41 -15.48
CA GLN A 343 4.24 -2.32 -14.34
C GLN A 343 3.63 -1.65 -13.10
N SER A 344 3.92 -0.38 -12.89
CA SER A 344 3.35 0.42 -11.79
C SER A 344 1.93 0.93 -12.06
N GLY A 345 1.34 0.64 -13.23
CA GLY A 345 0.00 1.10 -13.58
C GLY A 345 -0.12 2.57 -13.98
N TYR A 346 1.00 3.28 -14.10
CA TYR A 346 1.00 4.72 -14.43
C TYR A 346 1.11 5.02 -15.93
N LEU A 347 1.31 3.98 -16.73
CA LEU A 347 1.29 4.08 -18.19
C LEU A 347 0.53 2.90 -18.78
N LYS A 348 -0.28 3.15 -19.79
CA LYS A 348 -0.92 2.11 -20.60
C LYS A 348 -0.69 2.37 -22.08
N ARG A 349 -0.24 1.32 -22.76
CA ARG A 349 -0.09 1.31 -24.22
C ARG A 349 -1.34 0.73 -24.86
N ASP A 350 -1.85 1.39 -25.89
CA ASP A 350 -2.93 0.90 -26.75
C ASP A 350 -2.56 1.19 -28.23
N GLY A 351 -2.01 0.18 -28.91
CA GLY A 351 -1.37 0.34 -30.20
C GLY A 351 -0.12 1.22 -30.09
N GLU A 352 -0.09 2.32 -30.86
CA GLU A 352 1.01 3.29 -30.84
C GLU A 352 0.74 4.49 -29.92
N LYS A 353 -0.30 4.41 -29.10
CA LYS A 353 -0.72 5.47 -28.20
C LYS A 353 -0.47 5.11 -26.76
N LEU A 354 0.03 6.09 -26.01
CA LEU A 354 0.33 5.99 -24.59
C LEU A 354 -0.63 6.86 -23.77
N TYR A 355 -1.11 6.30 -22.67
CA TYR A 355 -2.09 6.94 -21.81
C TYR A 355 -1.59 7.00 -20.36
N LEU A 356 -1.93 8.09 -19.66
CA LEU A 356 -1.72 8.26 -18.21
C LEU A 356 -3.06 8.18 -17.48
N PRO A 357 -3.15 7.55 -16.30
CA PRO A 357 -4.38 7.53 -15.51
C PRO A 357 -4.69 8.91 -14.91
N GLU A 358 -5.96 9.17 -14.62
CA GLU A 358 -6.43 10.45 -14.08
C GLU A 358 -5.71 10.86 -12.81
N ILE A 359 -5.40 9.87 -11.93
CA ILE A 359 -4.77 10.11 -10.63
C ILE A 359 -3.38 10.78 -10.71
N ILE A 360 -2.69 10.70 -11.85
CA ILE A 360 -1.40 11.38 -12.03
C ILE A 360 -1.47 12.47 -13.11
N ARG A 361 -2.40 12.37 -14.05
CA ARG A 361 -2.50 13.24 -15.23
C ARG A 361 -2.59 14.73 -14.87
N HIS A 362 -3.43 15.05 -13.88
CA HIS A 362 -3.68 16.44 -13.50
C HIS A 362 -2.44 17.14 -12.96
N ALA A 363 -1.69 16.49 -12.08
CA ALA A 363 -0.47 17.06 -11.50
C ALA A 363 0.62 17.29 -12.53
N LEU A 364 0.70 16.41 -13.55
CA LEU A 364 1.66 16.54 -14.64
C LEU A 364 1.24 17.58 -15.70
N GLY A 365 0.01 18.10 -15.60
CA GLY A 365 -0.49 19.15 -16.50
C GLY A 365 -0.94 18.63 -17.88
N PHE A 366 -1.10 17.33 -18.08
CA PHE A 366 -1.55 16.77 -19.34
C PHE A 366 -3.02 17.05 -19.62
N ARG A 367 -3.35 17.36 -20.88
CA ARG A 367 -4.70 17.61 -21.39
C ARG A 367 -5.10 16.50 -22.34
N TYR A 368 -6.41 16.31 -22.50
CA TYR A 368 -6.92 15.37 -23.48
C TYR A 368 -7.14 16.01 -24.84
N GLU A 369 -6.77 15.30 -25.90
CA GLU A 369 -7.35 15.55 -27.22
C GLU A 369 -8.88 15.40 -27.17
N LYS A 370 -9.56 16.07 -28.10
CA LYS A 370 -11.03 15.97 -28.22
C LYS A 370 -11.44 14.50 -28.38
N GLY A 371 -12.26 13.99 -27.48
CA GLY A 371 -12.78 12.62 -27.50
C GLY A 371 -11.88 11.54 -26.84
N ALA A 372 -10.65 11.86 -26.44
CA ALA A 372 -9.74 10.86 -25.83
C ALA A 372 -10.13 10.45 -24.40
N ARG A 373 -10.74 11.34 -23.63
CA ARG A 373 -11.11 11.10 -22.22
C ARG A 373 -12.04 9.91 -22.01
N PRO A 374 -13.11 9.70 -22.78
CA PRO A 374 -13.96 8.52 -22.62
C PRO A 374 -13.21 7.21 -22.80
N ARG A 375 -12.20 7.18 -23.68
CA ARG A 375 -11.37 5.99 -23.92
C ARG A 375 -10.48 5.67 -22.72
N VAL A 376 -9.86 6.67 -22.09
CA VAL A 376 -9.05 6.48 -20.87
C VAL A 376 -9.89 5.88 -19.76
N LEU A 377 -11.09 6.43 -19.51
CA LEU A 377 -12.01 5.88 -18.53
C LEU A 377 -12.44 4.44 -18.88
N SER A 378 -12.65 4.13 -20.17
CA SER A 378 -12.98 2.78 -20.60
C SER A 378 -11.83 1.78 -20.44
N LEU A 379 -10.59 2.24 -20.54
CA LEU A 379 -9.39 1.42 -20.28
C LEU A 379 -9.26 1.06 -18.80
N LEU A 380 -9.64 1.97 -17.91
CA LEU A 380 -9.68 1.74 -16.46
C LEU A 380 -10.81 0.80 -16.02
N LEU A 381 -11.95 0.82 -16.72
CA LEU A 381 -13.14 0.07 -16.35
C LEU A 381 -13.21 -1.34 -16.95
N LYS A 382 -12.20 -1.75 -17.72
CA LYS A 382 -12.14 -3.08 -18.37
C LYS A 382 -11.47 -4.17 -17.51
N HIS A 383 -11.14 -3.86 -16.27
CA HIS A 383 -10.51 -4.81 -15.33
C HIS A 383 -11.43 -5.15 -14.18
#